data_9e7b818a1f134e42879694eb02d78914
#
_entry.id   9e7b818a1f134e42879694eb02d78914
#
_cell.length_a   1.000
_cell.length_b   1.000
_cell.length_c   1.000
_cell.angle_alpha   90.00
_cell.angle_beta   90.00
_cell.angle_gamma   90.00
#
_symmetry.space_group_name_H-M   'P 1'
#
loop_
_entity.id
_entity.type
_entity.pdbx_description
1 polymer ?
#
loop_
_entity_poly.entity_id
_entity_poly.type
_entity_poly.pdbx_seq_one_letter_code
_entity_poly.pdbx_strand_id
1 'polypeptide(L)'
;IDVLMSNRDFKKLKKYFKKHNNRIDGLFFDDYSTDHETIHFLPRIRLDGTYVDEYATDELNINKGLWIDIFVFCDCAGNDKLLEIQKKLLGCIFMIHEKYLNRYKKRHNIYFPNTRIYDISENLPEFIRIKLISLLRFIICLLGRKNDRLFNICMYTDHRVIPRRFIEELDEHIFETRT
;
A
#
# COMPACT_ATOMS: atom_id res chain seq x y z
N ILE A 1 -9.78 -10.84 4.93
CA ILE A 1 -9.14 -10.61 6.26
C ILE A 1 -8.13 -9.49 6.06
N ASP A 2 -8.17 -8.49 6.93
CA ASP A 2 -7.26 -7.34 6.88
C ASP A 2 -6.32 -7.40 8.08
N VAL A 3 -5.06 -7.04 7.87
CA VAL A 3 -4.04 -7.00 8.93
C VAL A 3 -3.53 -5.56 9.10
N LEU A 4 -3.56 -5.06 10.33
CA LEU A 4 -2.96 -3.78 10.68
C LEU A 4 -1.52 -4.02 11.18
N MET A 5 -0.58 -3.23 10.68
CA MET A 5 0.83 -3.44 10.98
C MET A 5 1.60 -2.12 11.14
N SER A 6 2.52 -2.07 12.11
CA SER A 6 3.43 -0.94 12.21
C SER A 6 4.39 -0.90 11.02
N ASN A 7 4.80 0.30 10.57
CA ASN A 7 5.80 0.42 9.50
C ASN A 7 7.14 -0.27 9.87
N ARG A 8 7.47 -0.36 11.15
CA ARG A 8 8.65 -1.10 11.63
C ARG A 8 8.54 -2.60 11.32
N ASP A 9 7.40 -3.20 11.64
CA ASP A 9 7.19 -4.64 11.47
C ASP A 9 6.92 -4.98 10.00
N PHE A 10 6.25 -4.10 9.26
CA PHE A 10 6.13 -4.19 7.82
C PHE A 10 7.50 -4.23 7.11
N LYS A 11 8.46 -3.40 7.53
CA LYS A 11 9.83 -3.45 6.99
C LYS A 11 10.53 -4.78 7.29
N LYS A 12 10.29 -5.39 8.46
CA LYS A 12 10.82 -6.72 8.79
C LYS A 12 10.21 -7.79 7.90
N LEU A 13 8.87 -7.78 7.76
CA LEU A 13 8.12 -8.68 6.88
C LEU A 13 8.64 -8.60 5.44
N LYS A 14 8.70 -7.39 4.89
CA LYS A 14 9.23 -7.15 3.53
C LYS A 14 10.67 -7.65 3.37
N LYS A 15 11.55 -7.41 4.36
CA LYS A 15 12.92 -7.92 4.35
C LYS A 15 12.96 -9.45 4.38
N TYR A 16 12.06 -10.07 5.15
CA TYR A 16 11.96 -11.53 5.23
C TYR A 16 11.56 -12.13 3.88
N PHE A 17 10.49 -11.66 3.26
CA PHE A 17 10.07 -12.10 1.94
C PHE A 17 11.15 -11.86 0.86
N LYS A 18 11.81 -10.69 0.88
CA LYS A 18 12.88 -10.38 -0.07
C LYS A 18 14.04 -11.38 -0.03
N LYS A 19 14.39 -11.94 1.14
CA LYS A 19 15.41 -12.99 1.26
C LYS A 19 15.02 -14.30 0.57
N HIS A 20 13.72 -14.50 0.33
CA HIS A 20 13.13 -15.69 -0.30
C HIS A 20 12.54 -15.39 -1.68
N ASN A 21 13.12 -14.41 -2.41
CA ASN A 21 12.64 -13.99 -3.73
C ASN A 21 11.15 -13.60 -3.76
N ASN A 22 10.69 -12.98 -2.67
CA ASN A 22 9.31 -12.55 -2.42
C ASN A 22 8.27 -13.70 -2.41
N ARG A 23 8.72 -14.96 -2.26
CA ARG A 23 7.84 -16.15 -2.15
C ARG A 23 8.27 -17.07 -1.02
N ILE A 24 7.31 -17.52 -0.22
CA ILE A 24 7.54 -18.42 0.91
C ILE A 24 6.32 -19.33 1.03
N ASP A 25 6.51 -20.65 0.96
CA ASP A 25 5.46 -21.67 1.20
C ASP A 25 4.16 -21.42 0.40
N GLY A 26 4.28 -21.06 -0.86
CA GLY A 26 3.13 -20.75 -1.73
C GLY A 26 2.52 -19.37 -1.50
N LEU A 27 3.14 -18.53 -0.67
CA LEU A 27 2.73 -17.14 -0.44
C LEU A 27 3.63 -16.19 -1.22
N PHE A 28 3.02 -15.22 -1.90
CA PHE A 28 3.71 -14.15 -2.64
C PHE A 28 3.47 -12.80 -1.95
N PHE A 29 4.55 -12.07 -1.72
CA PHE A 29 4.47 -10.69 -1.20
C PHE A 29 4.32 -9.71 -2.35
N ASP A 30 3.14 -9.11 -2.44
CA ASP A 30 2.74 -8.15 -3.47
C ASP A 30 2.76 -6.72 -2.93
N ASP A 31 3.62 -5.89 -3.50
CA ASP A 31 3.60 -4.43 -3.35
C ASP A 31 4.18 -3.76 -4.62
N TYR A 32 4.12 -2.43 -4.66
CA TYR A 32 4.63 -1.63 -5.79
C TYR A 32 6.09 -1.89 -6.19
N SER A 33 6.86 -2.62 -5.40
CA SER A 33 8.27 -2.94 -5.65
C SER A 33 8.51 -4.41 -6.03
N THR A 34 7.51 -5.27 -5.89
CA THR A 34 7.59 -6.71 -6.15
C THR A 34 6.75 -7.10 -7.36
N ASP A 35 5.57 -6.51 -7.47
CA ASP A 35 4.68 -6.66 -8.63
C ASP A 35 4.52 -5.29 -9.30
N HIS A 36 5.29 -5.05 -10.36
CA HIS A 36 5.47 -3.72 -10.91
C HIS A 36 4.22 -3.14 -11.57
N GLU A 37 3.34 -3.99 -12.08
CA GLU A 37 2.08 -3.58 -12.70
C GLU A 37 0.92 -3.53 -11.71
N THR A 38 1.17 -3.79 -10.42
CA THR A 38 0.09 -3.77 -9.42
C THR A 38 -0.64 -2.43 -9.41
N ILE A 39 -1.96 -2.51 -9.44
CA ILE A 39 -2.86 -1.36 -9.28
C ILE A 39 -3.28 -1.19 -7.82
N HIS A 40 -2.91 -2.13 -6.98
CA HIS A 40 -3.30 -2.15 -5.57
C HIS A 40 -2.34 -1.32 -4.73
N PHE A 41 -2.86 -0.31 -4.07
CA PHE A 41 -2.06 0.58 -3.22
C PHE A 41 -1.69 -0.06 -1.88
N LEU A 42 -2.52 -0.96 -1.38
CA LEU A 42 -2.26 -1.79 -0.21
C LEU A 42 -1.26 -2.89 -0.56
N PRO A 43 -0.21 -3.07 0.25
CA PRO A 43 0.58 -4.30 0.19
C PRO A 43 -0.29 -5.52 0.52
N ARG A 44 -0.01 -6.64 -0.13
CA ARG A 44 -0.78 -7.88 0.01
C ARG A 44 0.14 -9.07 0.22
N ILE A 45 -0.36 -10.09 0.89
CA ILE A 45 0.18 -11.45 0.79
C ILE A 45 -0.82 -12.26 -0.01
N ARG A 46 -0.38 -12.80 -1.15
CA ARG A 46 -1.21 -13.57 -2.07
C ARG A 46 -0.89 -15.05 -1.98
N LEU A 47 -1.90 -15.89 -2.15
CA LEU A 47 -1.75 -17.35 -2.21
C LEU A 47 -1.53 -17.76 -3.66
N ASP A 48 -0.34 -18.27 -3.97
CA ASP A 48 0.00 -18.79 -5.29
C ASP A 48 -0.90 -19.99 -5.67
N GLY A 49 -1.17 -20.15 -6.96
CA GLY A 49 -2.02 -21.24 -7.46
C GLY A 49 -3.52 -21.03 -7.28
N THR A 50 -3.94 -19.91 -6.72
CA THR A 50 -5.34 -19.48 -6.68
C THR A 50 -5.58 -18.33 -7.67
N TYR A 51 -6.85 -18.06 -8.00
CA TYR A 51 -7.22 -17.01 -8.95
C TYR A 51 -8.44 -16.24 -8.45
N VAL A 52 -8.36 -14.92 -8.51
CA VAL A 52 -9.47 -14.01 -8.27
C VAL A 52 -9.55 -13.03 -9.43
N ASP A 53 -10.73 -12.89 -10.00
CA ASP A 53 -11.02 -11.88 -11.00
C ASP A 53 -11.27 -10.54 -10.31
N GLU A 54 -10.34 -9.61 -10.50
CA GLU A 54 -10.43 -8.25 -9.94
C GLU A 54 -10.59 -7.23 -11.07
N TYR A 55 -11.34 -6.18 -10.80
CA TYR A 55 -11.53 -5.06 -11.73
C TYR A 55 -10.18 -4.53 -12.27
N ALA A 56 -10.11 -4.34 -13.57
CA ALA A 56 -8.96 -3.79 -14.29
C ALA A 56 -7.67 -4.63 -14.24
N THR A 57 -7.72 -5.89 -13.78
CA THR A 57 -6.52 -6.72 -13.68
C THR A 57 -6.31 -7.67 -14.87
N ASP A 58 -7.33 -7.88 -15.72
CA ASP A 58 -7.28 -8.85 -16.81
C ASP A 58 -6.12 -8.62 -17.79
N GLU A 59 -5.81 -7.35 -18.05
CA GLU A 59 -4.76 -6.94 -18.97
C GLU A 59 -3.38 -6.78 -18.29
N LEU A 60 -3.28 -7.01 -16.98
CA LEU A 60 -2.06 -6.79 -16.21
C LEU A 60 -1.34 -8.10 -15.92
N ASN A 61 -0.02 -8.06 -16.02
CA ASN A 61 0.85 -9.18 -15.66
C ASN A 61 1.17 -9.11 -14.15
N ILE A 62 0.17 -9.41 -13.33
CA ILE A 62 0.26 -9.41 -11.86
C ILE A 62 -0.15 -10.76 -11.28
N ASN A 63 0.25 -11.05 -10.04
CA ASN A 63 -0.27 -12.20 -9.31
C ASN A 63 -1.74 -11.96 -8.96
N LYS A 64 -2.64 -12.87 -9.35
CA LYS A 64 -4.10 -12.79 -9.15
C LYS A 64 -4.61 -13.74 -8.06
N GLY A 65 -3.72 -14.23 -7.21
CA GLY A 65 -4.09 -15.14 -6.11
C GLY A 65 -4.96 -14.48 -5.04
N LEU A 66 -5.71 -15.29 -4.28
CA LEU A 66 -6.38 -14.87 -3.05
C LEU A 66 -5.42 -14.11 -2.15
N TRP A 67 -5.89 -13.09 -1.44
CA TRP A 67 -5.00 -12.20 -0.70
C TRP A 67 -5.48 -11.82 0.70
N ILE A 68 -4.52 -11.33 1.48
CA ILE A 68 -4.73 -10.62 2.74
C ILE A 68 -4.17 -9.21 2.54
N ASP A 69 -4.97 -8.17 2.80
CA ASP A 69 -4.53 -6.77 2.75
C ASP A 69 -3.76 -6.38 4.01
N ILE A 70 -2.66 -5.63 3.83
CA ILE A 70 -1.83 -5.14 4.93
C ILE A 70 -1.93 -3.62 5.03
N PHE A 71 -2.57 -3.14 6.09
CA PHE A 71 -2.65 -1.73 6.41
C PHE A 71 -1.44 -1.30 7.21
N VAL A 72 -0.56 -0.50 6.62
CA VAL A 72 0.70 -0.07 7.22
C VAL A 72 0.54 1.29 7.88
N PHE A 73 0.96 1.39 9.13
CA PHE A 73 0.89 2.61 9.92
C PHE A 73 2.25 3.10 10.36
N CYS A 74 2.48 4.41 10.27
CA CYS A 74 3.61 5.10 10.89
C CYS A 74 3.12 6.11 11.92
N ASP A 75 4.05 6.74 12.64
CA ASP A 75 3.70 7.80 13.57
C ASP A 75 3.01 8.96 12.85
N CYS A 76 1.93 9.47 13.44
CA CYS A 76 1.25 10.66 12.97
C CYS A 76 2.09 11.92 13.26
N ALA A 77 2.00 12.94 12.43
CA ALA A 77 2.64 14.21 12.69
C ALA A 77 2.12 14.87 13.98
N GLY A 78 3.01 15.57 14.68
CA GLY A 78 2.72 16.15 15.99
C GLY A 78 1.82 17.39 15.96
N ASN A 79 1.58 17.98 14.77
CA ASN A 79 0.70 19.12 14.59
C ASN A 79 -0.05 19.05 13.26
N ASP A 80 -1.14 19.82 13.14
CA ASP A 80 -2.05 19.75 12.00
C ASP A 80 -1.40 20.20 10.67
N LYS A 81 -0.48 21.17 10.70
CA LYS A 81 0.22 21.61 9.47
C LYS A 81 1.07 20.49 8.88
N LEU A 82 1.83 19.79 9.72
CA LEU A 82 2.64 18.65 9.29
C LEU A 82 1.77 17.45 8.91
N LEU A 83 0.62 17.26 9.58
CA LEU A 83 -0.35 16.22 9.20
C LEU A 83 -0.92 16.48 7.80
N GLU A 84 -1.26 17.72 7.48
CA GLU A 84 -1.70 18.07 6.12
C GLU A 84 -0.60 17.83 5.07
N ILE A 85 0.67 18.05 5.43
CA ILE A 85 1.79 17.69 4.53
C ILE A 85 1.87 16.16 4.36
N GLN A 86 1.75 15.36 5.44
CA GLN A 86 1.70 13.89 5.34
C GLN A 86 0.59 13.45 4.39
N LYS A 87 -0.62 14.02 4.52
CA LYS A 87 -1.77 13.70 3.66
C LYS A 87 -1.50 14.05 2.20
N LYS A 88 -0.95 15.23 1.91
CA LYS A 88 -0.62 15.66 0.54
C LYS A 88 0.45 14.77 -0.10
N LEU A 89 1.49 14.41 0.64
CA LEU A 89 2.52 13.49 0.16
C LEU A 89 1.94 12.10 -0.14
N LEU A 90 1.03 11.60 0.71
CA LEU A 90 0.33 10.35 0.44
C LEU A 90 -0.52 10.43 -0.83
N GLY A 91 -1.20 11.55 -1.06
CA GLY A 91 -1.93 11.82 -2.31
C GLY A 91 -1.02 11.78 -3.54
N CYS A 92 0.18 12.36 -3.45
CA CYS A 92 1.18 12.27 -4.53
C CYS A 92 1.61 10.82 -4.79
N ILE A 93 1.87 10.04 -3.72
CA ILE A 93 2.22 8.62 -3.86
C ILE A 93 1.10 7.87 -4.58
N PHE A 94 -0.15 8.09 -4.16
CA PHE A 94 -1.32 7.45 -4.75
C PHE A 94 -1.42 7.74 -6.25
N MET A 95 -1.32 9.00 -6.66
CA MET A 95 -1.34 9.40 -8.06
C MET A 95 -0.21 8.77 -8.88
N ILE A 96 1.01 8.67 -8.32
CA ILE A 96 2.16 8.03 -8.97
C ILE A 96 1.94 6.51 -9.06
N HIS A 97 1.30 5.91 -8.06
CA HIS A 97 1.04 4.47 -8.03
C HIS A 97 -0.01 4.06 -9.06
N GLU A 98 -1.05 4.85 -9.27
CA GLU A 98 -2.17 4.52 -10.16
C GLU A 98 -1.84 4.50 -11.67
N LYS A 99 -0.56 4.57 -12.05
CA LYS A 99 -0.10 4.58 -13.46
C LYS A 99 -0.80 3.54 -14.35
N TYR A 100 -0.86 2.30 -13.91
CA TYR A 100 -1.42 1.21 -14.71
C TYR A 100 -2.95 1.24 -14.73
N LEU A 101 -3.58 1.57 -13.60
CA LEU A 101 -5.03 1.77 -13.54
C LEU A 101 -5.47 2.92 -14.43
N ASN A 102 -4.71 4.02 -14.49
CA ASN A 102 -5.02 5.15 -15.36
C ASN A 102 -4.87 4.79 -16.84
N ARG A 103 -3.86 3.99 -17.21
CA ARG A 103 -3.75 3.46 -18.56
C ARG A 103 -4.92 2.58 -18.95
N TYR A 104 -5.38 1.71 -18.06
CA TYR A 104 -6.59 0.92 -18.26
C TYR A 104 -7.81 1.81 -18.46
N LYS A 105 -8.05 2.77 -17.57
CA LYS A 105 -9.17 3.72 -17.67
C LYS A 105 -9.16 4.50 -18.98
N LYS A 106 -8.00 4.98 -19.43
CA LYS A 106 -7.85 5.67 -20.73
C LYS A 106 -8.24 4.77 -21.90
N ARG A 107 -7.76 3.51 -21.93
CA ARG A 107 -8.08 2.56 -23.00
C ARG A 107 -9.57 2.25 -23.10
N HIS A 108 -10.25 2.16 -21.97
CA HIS A 108 -11.68 1.81 -21.90
C HIS A 108 -12.60 3.03 -21.83
N ASN A 109 -12.10 4.25 -22.10
CA ASN A 109 -12.86 5.50 -22.03
C ASN A 109 -13.58 5.73 -20.69
N ILE A 110 -12.99 5.25 -19.59
CA ILE A 110 -13.51 5.44 -18.24
C ILE A 110 -13.01 6.79 -17.73
N TYR A 111 -13.94 7.61 -17.20
CA TYR A 111 -13.57 8.89 -16.62
C TYR A 111 -12.55 8.75 -15.48
N PHE A 112 -11.52 9.57 -15.53
CA PHE A 112 -10.57 9.76 -14.40
C PHE A 112 -10.13 11.23 -14.39
N PRO A 113 -9.81 11.80 -13.21
CA PRO A 113 -9.30 13.15 -13.14
C PRO A 113 -7.94 13.23 -13.81
N ASN A 114 -7.85 13.98 -14.91
CA ASN A 114 -6.57 14.21 -15.58
C ASN A 114 -5.80 15.30 -14.82
N THR A 115 -4.67 14.95 -14.23
CA THR A 115 -3.77 15.89 -13.56
C THR A 115 -2.37 15.81 -14.15
N ARG A 116 -1.61 16.90 -14.06
CA ARG A 116 -0.20 16.91 -14.51
C ARG A 116 0.66 15.82 -13.85
N ILE A 117 0.31 15.42 -12.62
CA ILE A 117 1.03 14.36 -11.90
C ILE A 117 0.80 13.01 -12.58
N TYR A 118 -0.41 12.72 -13.04
CA TYR A 118 -0.70 11.52 -13.81
C TYR A 118 0.10 11.47 -15.11
N ASP A 119 0.12 12.56 -15.87
CA ASP A 119 0.87 12.62 -17.13
C ASP A 119 2.37 12.40 -16.91
N ILE A 120 2.94 12.99 -15.84
CA ILE A 120 4.32 12.75 -15.45
C ILE A 120 4.53 11.29 -15.06
N SER A 121 3.62 10.70 -14.25
CA SER A 121 3.76 9.33 -13.74
C SER A 121 3.72 8.28 -14.84
N GLU A 122 2.92 8.50 -15.89
CA GLU A 122 2.84 7.59 -17.04
C GLU A 122 4.16 7.44 -17.79
N ASN A 123 4.95 8.51 -17.85
CA ASN A 123 6.23 8.57 -18.56
C ASN A 123 7.45 8.24 -17.67
N LEU A 124 7.25 8.05 -16.36
CA LEU A 124 8.35 7.70 -15.46
C LEU A 124 8.84 6.27 -15.72
N PRO A 125 10.17 6.08 -15.90
CA PRO A 125 10.78 4.76 -15.85
C PRO A 125 10.44 4.06 -14.53
N GLU A 126 10.19 2.75 -14.59
CA GLU A 126 9.68 1.99 -13.45
C GLU A 126 10.58 2.08 -12.21
N PHE A 127 11.91 1.99 -12.41
CA PHE A 127 12.86 2.09 -11.30
C PHE A 127 12.84 3.47 -10.62
N ILE A 128 12.55 4.56 -11.36
CA ILE A 128 12.41 5.92 -10.82
C ILE A 128 11.10 6.00 -10.03
N ARG A 129 10.01 5.45 -10.57
CA ARG A 129 8.70 5.39 -9.91
C ARG A 129 8.82 4.71 -8.55
N ILE A 130 9.41 3.52 -8.49
CA ILE A 130 9.62 2.76 -7.25
C ILE A 130 10.46 3.54 -6.24
N LYS A 131 11.56 4.17 -6.68
CA LYS A 131 12.42 4.98 -5.81
C LYS A 131 11.69 6.20 -5.26
N LEU A 132 10.89 6.87 -6.11
CA LEU A 132 10.12 8.05 -5.72
C LEU A 132 9.06 7.71 -4.68
N ILE A 133 8.28 6.66 -4.89
CA ILE A 133 7.31 6.16 -3.91
C ILE A 133 8.01 5.83 -2.58
N SER A 134 9.15 5.14 -2.64
CA SER A 134 9.91 4.77 -1.45
C SER A 134 10.43 5.99 -0.67
N LEU A 135 10.93 7.01 -1.40
CA LEU A 135 11.41 8.27 -0.81
C LEU A 135 10.25 9.04 -0.15
N LEU A 136 9.12 9.18 -0.84
CA LEU A 136 7.96 9.89 -0.29
C LEU A 136 7.41 9.17 0.95
N ARG A 137 7.32 7.84 0.95
CA ARG A 137 6.95 7.06 2.15
C ARG A 137 7.93 7.26 3.30
N PHE A 138 9.23 7.31 3.01
CA PHE A 138 10.24 7.62 4.01
C PHE A 138 10.04 9.02 4.63
N ILE A 139 9.80 10.04 3.80
CA ILE A 139 9.53 11.42 4.27
C ILE A 139 8.25 11.47 5.11
N ILE A 140 7.18 10.82 4.70
CA ILE A 140 5.94 10.72 5.50
C ILE A 140 6.23 10.17 6.88
N CYS A 141 6.98 9.08 6.98
CA CYS A 141 7.34 8.48 8.26
C CYS A 141 8.28 9.36 9.09
N LEU A 142 9.16 10.14 8.45
CA LEU A 142 10.08 11.07 9.12
C LEU A 142 9.35 12.28 9.74
N LEU A 143 8.26 12.73 9.12
CA LEU A 143 7.42 13.81 9.65
C LEU A 143 6.62 13.37 10.90
N GLY A 144 6.47 12.07 11.10
CA GLY A 144 5.79 11.51 12.27
C GLY A 144 6.60 11.69 13.54
N ARG A 145 5.89 11.83 14.66
CA ARG A 145 6.45 11.83 16.01
C ARG A 145 5.66 10.88 16.87
N LYS A 146 6.33 10.16 17.77
CA LYS A 146 5.65 9.26 18.69
C LYS A 146 4.61 10.04 19.53
N ASN A 147 3.34 9.71 19.31
CA ASN A 147 2.18 10.24 20.02
C ASN A 147 1.11 9.14 20.08
N ASP A 148 -0.07 9.46 20.56
CA ASP A 148 -1.24 8.56 20.69
C ASP A 148 -1.97 8.26 19.37
N ARG A 149 -1.48 8.80 18.25
CA ARG A 149 -2.09 8.65 16.94
C ARG A 149 -1.13 8.01 15.93
N LEU A 150 -1.69 7.17 15.04
CA LEU A 150 -0.98 6.56 13.93
C LEU A 150 -1.58 7.02 12.61
N PHE A 151 -0.73 7.18 11.59
CA PHE A 151 -1.09 7.59 10.25
C PHE A 151 -0.97 6.40 9.29
N ASN A 152 -2.05 6.07 8.58
CA ASN A 152 -2.06 5.04 7.56
C ASN A 152 -1.37 5.53 6.28
N ILE A 153 -0.32 4.84 5.85
CA ILE A 153 0.45 5.18 4.64
C ILE A 153 0.03 4.38 3.40
N CYS A 154 -1.03 3.60 3.50
CA CYS A 154 -1.53 2.73 2.43
C CYS A 154 -2.98 3.01 2.03
N MET A 155 -3.61 4.04 2.57
CA MET A 155 -5.02 4.32 2.33
C MET A 155 -5.27 5.79 2.02
N TYR A 156 -5.92 6.07 0.89
CA TYR A 156 -6.31 7.42 0.49
C TYR A 156 -7.78 7.69 0.83
N THR A 157 -8.13 7.58 2.13
CA THR A 157 -9.47 7.84 2.66
C THR A 157 -9.42 8.75 3.89
N ASP A 158 -10.59 9.16 4.39
CA ASP A 158 -10.68 10.00 5.58
C ASP A 158 -10.22 9.30 6.88
N HIS A 159 -10.18 7.96 6.89
CA HIS A 159 -9.74 7.13 8.02
C HIS A 159 -8.22 6.91 8.08
N ARG A 160 -7.42 7.94 7.75
CA ARG A 160 -5.95 7.84 7.73
C ARG A 160 -5.31 7.88 9.10
N VAL A 161 -6.01 8.38 10.10
CA VAL A 161 -5.49 8.52 11.46
C VAL A 161 -6.31 7.66 12.40
N ILE A 162 -5.63 6.78 13.14
CA ILE A 162 -6.24 5.94 14.16
C ILE A 162 -5.53 6.11 15.52
N PRO A 163 -6.19 5.82 16.63
CA PRO A 163 -5.54 5.72 17.93
C PRO A 163 -4.47 4.63 17.92
N ARG A 164 -3.30 4.93 18.50
CA ARG A 164 -2.17 3.99 18.59
C ARG A 164 -2.53 2.69 19.31
N ARG A 165 -3.39 2.75 20.31
CA ARG A 165 -3.87 1.59 21.07
C ARG A 165 -4.45 0.48 20.19
N PHE A 166 -5.02 0.80 19.03
CA PHE A 166 -5.59 -0.21 18.10
C PHE A 166 -4.54 -1.16 17.52
N ILE A 167 -3.26 -0.84 17.61
CA ILE A 167 -2.17 -1.71 17.14
C ILE A 167 -1.31 -2.20 18.32
N GLU A 168 -1.21 -1.44 19.42
CA GLU A 168 -0.34 -1.77 20.54
C GLU A 168 -1.07 -2.58 21.64
N GLU A 169 -2.38 -2.40 21.79
CA GLU A 169 -3.22 -3.14 22.76
C GLU A 169 -3.97 -4.25 21.99
N LEU A 170 -3.33 -5.42 21.86
CA LEU A 170 -3.93 -6.57 21.20
C LEU A 170 -4.57 -7.46 22.24
N ASP A 171 -5.86 -7.75 22.05
CA ASP A 171 -6.59 -8.79 22.79
C ASP A 171 -6.62 -10.09 21.98
N GLU A 172 -6.55 -11.23 22.67
CA GLU A 172 -6.77 -12.53 22.06
C GLU A 172 -8.27 -12.71 21.80
N HIS A 173 -8.66 -12.70 20.51
CA HIS A 173 -10.01 -13.11 20.11
C HIS A 173 -9.99 -14.51 19.51
N ILE A 174 -10.84 -15.39 20.04
CA ILE A 174 -11.10 -16.69 19.44
C ILE A 174 -11.91 -16.43 18.16
N PHE A 175 -11.26 -16.60 17.02
CA PHE A 175 -11.90 -16.50 15.72
C PHE A 175 -12.49 -17.86 15.37
N GLU A 176 -13.83 -17.95 15.34
CA GLU A 176 -14.62 -19.15 15.01
C GLU A 176 -14.20 -20.45 15.71
N THR A 177 -14.79 -20.75 16.84
CA THR A 177 -14.88 -22.14 17.31
C THR A 177 -15.81 -22.91 16.36
N ARG A 178 -15.25 -23.63 15.39
CA ARG A 178 -15.98 -24.70 14.75
C ARG A 178 -15.99 -25.88 15.72
N THR A 179 -17.13 -26.13 16.30
CA THR A 179 -17.49 -27.48 16.87
C THR A 179 -17.68 -28.45 15.73
#